data_173d15b205ce7dd90a30fc6cf9b6a347
#
_entry.id   173d15b205ce7dd90a30fc6cf9b6a347
#
_cell.length_a   1.000
_cell.length_b   1.000
_cell.length_c   1.000
_cell.angle_alpha   90.00
_cell.angle_beta   90.00
_cell.angle_gamma   90.00
#
_symmetry.space_group_name_H-M   'P 1'
#
loop_
_entity.id
_entity.type
_entity.pdbx_description
1 polymer ?
#
loop_
_entity_poly.entity_id
_entity_poly.type
_entity_poly.pdbx_seq_one_letter_code
_entity_poly.pdbx_strand_id
1 'polypeptide(L)'
;MPLLSVVVPALNEAEGIVATLEPLQSARAAGDVEVLVVDGGSEDDTAAIAARHADQVVSTSRGRARQMNAGADAASGDYLLFLHADTRLTPSILQLLLFTLQSDAPVWARFDVRLDGDEWMFRVVETLMNVRSRLTSIATGDQAVVVRRQTFEELGGYADIPIMEDIEFSARIRRVARPMCMRTRVSTSARRW
;
A
#
# COMPACT_ATOMS: atom_id res chain seq x y z
N MET A 1 -8.14 5.06 18.41
CA MET A 1 -7.04 5.04 17.45
C MET A 1 -7.50 4.17 16.28
N PRO A 2 -7.19 4.52 15.04
CA PRO A 2 -7.55 3.70 13.88
C PRO A 2 -6.87 2.33 13.96
N LEU A 3 -7.49 1.31 13.39
CA LEU A 3 -6.87 -0.01 13.27
C LEU A 3 -5.79 0.00 12.19
N LEU A 4 -6.02 0.75 11.11
CA LEU A 4 -5.18 0.72 9.90
C LEU A 4 -4.81 2.14 9.48
N SER A 5 -3.53 2.41 9.28
CA SER A 5 -3.04 3.59 8.58
C SER A 5 -2.67 3.23 7.14
N VAL A 6 -3.32 3.88 6.18
CA VAL A 6 -3.03 3.73 4.75
C VAL A 6 -2.01 4.80 4.35
N VAL A 7 -0.81 4.37 3.98
CA VAL A 7 0.28 5.22 3.53
C VAL A 7 0.35 5.19 2.00
N VAL A 8 0.14 6.35 1.39
CA VAL A 8 0.11 6.51 -0.07
C VAL A 8 1.27 7.39 -0.52
N PRO A 9 2.39 6.83 -1.00
CA PRO A 9 3.45 7.61 -1.61
C PRO A 9 2.98 8.17 -2.96
N ALA A 10 3.07 9.48 -3.15
CA ALA A 10 2.62 10.16 -4.37
C ALA A 10 3.72 11.06 -4.95
N LEU A 11 3.79 11.13 -6.27
CA LEU A 11 4.63 12.08 -7.02
C LEU A 11 4.03 12.31 -8.40
N ASN A 12 3.50 13.52 -8.63
CA ASN A 12 2.84 13.91 -9.88
C ASN A 12 1.70 12.95 -10.27
N GLU A 13 0.77 12.75 -9.34
CA GLU A 13 -0.39 11.85 -9.49
C GLU A 13 -1.74 12.60 -9.41
N ALA A 14 -1.77 13.90 -9.74
CA ALA A 14 -2.97 14.75 -9.64
C ALA A 14 -4.18 14.17 -10.38
N GLU A 15 -3.97 13.51 -11.53
CA GLU A 15 -5.04 12.91 -12.34
C GLU A 15 -5.62 11.63 -11.72
N GLY A 16 -4.80 10.86 -10.98
CA GLY A 16 -5.15 9.50 -10.52
C GLY A 16 -5.48 9.37 -9.04
N ILE A 17 -4.93 10.27 -8.21
CA ILE A 17 -4.90 10.09 -6.75
C ILE A 17 -6.30 10.03 -6.12
N VAL A 18 -7.28 10.77 -6.64
CA VAL A 18 -8.66 10.73 -6.13
C VAL A 18 -9.26 9.33 -6.27
N ALA A 19 -9.02 8.65 -7.39
CA ALA A 19 -9.54 7.32 -7.62
C ALA A 19 -8.94 6.26 -6.65
N THR A 20 -7.76 6.51 -6.11
CA THR A 20 -7.13 5.69 -5.08
C THR A 20 -7.68 6.00 -3.69
N LEU A 21 -7.94 7.28 -3.39
CA LEU A 21 -8.35 7.73 -2.07
C LEU A 21 -9.87 7.64 -1.81
N GLU A 22 -10.70 7.82 -2.84
CA GLU A 22 -12.17 7.83 -2.72
C GLU A 22 -12.73 6.54 -2.11
N PRO A 23 -12.28 5.33 -2.48
CA PRO A 23 -12.76 4.09 -1.85
C PRO A 23 -12.49 3.97 -0.35
N LEU A 24 -11.55 4.76 0.19
CA LEU A 24 -11.16 4.74 1.60
C LEU A 24 -12.05 5.63 2.48
N GLN A 25 -12.81 6.57 1.87
CA GLN A 25 -13.48 7.65 2.61
C GLN A 25 -14.52 7.16 3.61
N SER A 26 -15.27 6.10 3.29
CA SER A 26 -16.28 5.55 4.20
C SER A 26 -15.65 5.01 5.49
N ALA A 27 -14.57 4.23 5.37
CA ALA A 27 -13.87 3.68 6.54
C ALA A 27 -13.11 4.77 7.32
N ARG A 28 -12.58 5.78 6.61
CA ARG A 28 -11.97 6.97 7.21
C ARG A 28 -12.98 7.74 8.05
N ALA A 29 -14.17 8.01 7.51
CA ALA A 29 -15.25 8.70 8.24
C ALA A 29 -15.75 7.92 9.46
N ALA A 30 -15.69 6.57 9.44
CA ALA A 30 -16.01 5.71 10.56
C ALA A 30 -14.90 5.69 11.65
N GLY A 31 -13.71 6.21 11.36
CA GLY A 31 -12.56 6.19 12.26
C GLY A 31 -11.77 4.86 12.29
N ASP A 32 -12.13 3.92 11.41
CA ASP A 32 -11.46 2.62 11.31
C ASP A 32 -10.11 2.73 10.59
N VAL A 33 -9.99 3.72 9.70
CA VAL A 33 -8.82 3.94 8.84
C VAL A 33 -8.35 5.37 8.95
N GLU A 34 -7.04 5.55 9.01
CA GLU A 34 -6.33 6.81 8.82
C GLU A 34 -5.66 6.81 7.45
N VAL A 35 -5.73 7.92 6.73
CA VAL A 35 -5.17 8.05 5.38
C VAL A 35 -4.07 9.11 5.38
N LEU A 36 -2.84 8.68 5.07
CA LEU A 36 -1.67 9.55 4.96
C LEU A 36 -1.18 9.54 3.52
N VAL A 37 -1.15 10.70 2.88
CA VAL A 37 -0.49 10.85 1.58
C VAL A 37 0.88 11.46 1.79
N VAL A 38 1.90 10.84 1.20
CA VAL A 38 3.27 11.32 1.33
C VAL A 38 3.75 11.82 -0.03
N ASP A 39 3.81 13.15 -0.13
CA ASP A 39 4.22 13.83 -1.35
C ASP A 39 5.74 13.89 -1.47
N GLY A 40 6.28 13.38 -2.57
CA GLY A 40 7.70 13.33 -2.87
C GLY A 40 8.25 14.60 -3.57
N GLY A 41 7.54 15.72 -3.44
CA GLY A 41 7.87 16.98 -4.12
C GLY A 41 7.21 17.06 -5.50
N SER A 42 5.89 16.87 -5.56
CA SER A 42 5.11 17.03 -6.80
C SER A 42 5.14 18.46 -7.31
N GLU A 43 5.21 18.61 -8.62
CA GLU A 43 5.16 19.90 -9.33
C GLU A 43 3.73 20.25 -9.79
N ASP A 44 2.81 19.29 -9.69
CA ASP A 44 1.39 19.42 -10.02
C ASP A 44 0.51 19.59 -8.77
N ASP A 45 -0.81 19.59 -8.93
CA ASP A 45 -1.76 19.78 -7.83
C ASP A 45 -1.94 18.52 -6.92
N THR A 46 -1.07 17.51 -7.00
CA THR A 46 -1.20 16.26 -6.24
C THR A 46 -1.43 16.50 -4.75
N ALA A 47 -0.57 17.30 -4.10
CA ALA A 47 -0.66 17.55 -2.65
C ALA A 47 -1.94 18.31 -2.28
N ALA A 48 -2.34 19.31 -3.08
CA ALA A 48 -3.55 20.10 -2.85
C ALA A 48 -4.83 19.26 -3.02
N ILE A 49 -4.86 18.35 -3.98
CA ILE A 49 -5.97 17.40 -4.19
C ILE A 49 -6.01 16.39 -3.04
N ALA A 50 -4.87 15.79 -2.69
CA ALA A 50 -4.76 14.81 -1.62
C ALA A 50 -5.24 15.35 -0.27
N ALA A 51 -4.95 16.61 0.06
CA ALA A 51 -5.35 17.25 1.31
C ALA A 51 -6.87 17.25 1.56
N ARG A 52 -7.70 17.10 0.54
CA ARG A 52 -9.16 17.01 0.65
C ARG A 52 -9.65 15.60 1.00
N HIS A 53 -8.80 14.58 0.80
CA HIS A 53 -9.16 13.16 0.90
C HIS A 53 -8.30 12.39 1.91
N ALA A 54 -7.29 13.03 2.51
CA ALA A 54 -6.40 12.44 3.51
C ALA A 54 -6.59 13.09 4.89
N ASP A 55 -6.17 12.41 5.94
CA ASP A 55 -6.09 12.98 7.29
C ASP A 55 -4.83 13.84 7.42
N GLN A 56 -3.76 13.42 6.71
CA GLN A 56 -2.51 14.15 6.68
C GLN A 56 -1.84 14.05 5.31
N VAL A 57 -1.25 15.15 4.86
CA VAL A 57 -0.31 15.18 3.74
C VAL A 57 1.07 15.51 4.28
N VAL A 58 2.00 14.56 4.15
CA VAL A 58 3.39 14.69 4.58
C VAL A 58 4.26 14.99 3.37
N SER A 59 5.11 16.02 3.43
CA SER A 59 6.07 16.32 2.37
C SER A 59 7.44 15.76 2.72
N THR A 60 8.10 15.11 1.76
CA THR A 60 9.46 14.60 1.93
C THR A 60 10.25 14.68 0.63
N SER A 61 11.53 14.37 0.66
CA SER A 61 12.32 14.26 -0.55
C SER A 61 11.88 13.05 -1.39
N ARG A 62 12.01 13.17 -2.71
CA ARG A 62 11.71 12.10 -3.66
C ARG A 62 12.42 10.79 -3.32
N GLY A 63 11.66 9.71 -3.34
CA GLY A 63 12.14 8.34 -3.09
C GLY A 63 11.06 7.50 -2.43
N ARG A 64 10.65 6.40 -3.09
CA ARG A 64 9.50 5.60 -2.62
C ARG A 64 9.72 5.09 -1.19
N ALA A 65 10.90 4.54 -0.89
CA ALA A 65 11.23 4.11 0.46
C ALA A 65 11.14 5.24 1.49
N ARG A 66 11.68 6.42 1.17
CA ARG A 66 11.62 7.60 2.05
C ARG A 66 10.20 8.06 2.30
N GLN A 67 9.39 8.09 1.25
CA GLN A 67 7.97 8.47 1.37
C GLN A 67 7.21 7.46 2.23
N MET A 68 7.38 6.15 2.01
CA MET A 68 6.71 5.12 2.80
C MET A 68 7.16 5.15 4.27
N ASN A 69 8.45 5.34 4.54
CA ASN A 69 8.95 5.46 5.91
C ASN A 69 8.41 6.72 6.59
N ALA A 70 8.45 7.89 5.93
CA ALA A 70 7.89 9.12 6.50
C ALA A 70 6.38 9.01 6.81
N GLY A 71 5.64 8.29 5.97
CA GLY A 71 4.23 8.01 6.25
C GLY A 71 4.04 7.05 7.42
N ALA A 72 4.90 6.04 7.55
CA ALA A 72 4.88 5.12 8.68
C ALA A 72 5.21 5.82 10.01
N ASP A 73 6.17 6.75 9.99
CA ASP A 73 6.56 7.55 11.17
C ASP A 73 5.43 8.47 11.65
N ALA A 74 4.59 8.97 10.71
CA ALA A 74 3.44 9.82 11.01
C ALA A 74 2.17 9.02 11.38
N ALA A 75 2.16 7.71 11.13
CA ALA A 75 1.00 6.84 11.29
C ALA A 75 0.68 6.53 12.76
N SER A 76 -0.61 6.42 13.08
CA SER A 76 -1.09 6.12 14.43
C SER A 76 -1.77 4.74 14.57
N GLY A 77 -2.10 4.08 13.45
CA GLY A 77 -2.78 2.77 13.44
C GLY A 77 -1.89 1.60 13.88
N ASP A 78 -2.51 0.51 14.31
CA ASP A 78 -1.81 -0.73 14.68
C ASP A 78 -1.19 -1.44 13.49
N TYR A 79 -1.77 -1.23 12.31
CA TYR A 79 -1.30 -1.76 11.03
C TYR A 79 -1.01 -0.63 10.04
N LEU A 80 -0.03 -0.85 9.19
CA LEU A 80 0.32 -0.02 8.05
C LEU A 80 -0.07 -0.74 6.76
N LEU A 81 -0.77 -0.06 5.87
CA LEU A 81 -1.01 -0.48 4.49
C LEU A 81 -0.24 0.46 3.57
N PHE A 82 0.73 -0.05 2.83
CA PHE A 82 1.42 0.70 1.79
C PHE A 82 0.69 0.50 0.47
N LEU A 83 0.06 1.57 -0.01
CA LEU A 83 -0.78 1.56 -1.20
C LEU A 83 -0.23 2.56 -2.22
N HIS A 84 0.16 2.09 -3.40
CA HIS A 84 0.63 2.98 -4.46
C HIS A 84 -0.50 3.91 -4.96
N ALA A 85 -0.15 5.13 -5.37
CA ALA A 85 -1.11 6.15 -5.81
C ALA A 85 -1.90 5.77 -7.08
N ASP A 86 -1.48 4.73 -7.79
CA ASP A 86 -2.12 4.15 -8.96
C ASP A 86 -2.76 2.76 -8.70
N THR A 87 -2.86 2.37 -7.43
CA THR A 87 -3.45 1.09 -6.99
C THR A 87 -4.76 1.35 -6.24
N ARG A 88 -5.79 0.60 -6.56
CA ARG A 88 -7.15 0.79 -6.03
C ARG A 88 -7.59 -0.42 -5.22
N LEU A 89 -8.10 -0.13 -4.02
CA LEU A 89 -8.90 -1.06 -3.22
C LEU A 89 -10.38 -0.71 -3.35
N THR A 90 -11.23 -1.72 -3.55
CA THR A 90 -12.68 -1.46 -3.43
C THR A 90 -13.08 -1.37 -1.95
N PRO A 91 -14.19 -0.69 -1.60
CA PRO A 91 -14.66 -0.63 -0.22
C PRO A 91 -14.89 -2.02 0.39
N SER A 92 -15.34 -3.01 -0.40
CA SER A 92 -15.54 -4.38 0.06
C SER A 92 -14.21 -5.10 0.37
N ILE A 93 -13.15 -4.84 -0.40
CA ILE A 93 -11.81 -5.38 -0.11
C ILE A 93 -11.25 -4.76 1.17
N LEU A 94 -11.46 -3.45 1.37
CA LEU A 94 -11.04 -2.77 2.59
C LEU A 94 -11.77 -3.31 3.83
N GLN A 95 -13.09 -3.51 3.76
CA GLN A 95 -13.86 -4.11 4.84
C GLN A 95 -13.39 -5.54 5.18
N LEU A 96 -13.13 -6.36 4.15
CA LEU A 96 -12.56 -7.69 4.34
C LEU A 96 -11.18 -7.62 5.01
N LEU A 97 -10.34 -6.67 4.62
CA LEU A 97 -9.03 -6.46 5.25
C LEU A 97 -9.21 -6.12 6.73
N LEU A 98 -10.03 -5.11 7.06
CA LEU A 98 -10.27 -4.69 8.45
C LEU A 98 -10.77 -5.86 9.31
N PHE A 99 -11.73 -6.63 8.80
CA PHE A 99 -12.20 -7.84 9.49
C PHE A 99 -11.06 -8.84 9.72
N THR A 100 -10.24 -9.10 8.70
CA THR A 100 -9.10 -10.03 8.79
C THR A 100 -8.05 -9.55 9.80
N LEU A 101 -7.77 -8.24 9.85
CA LEU A 101 -6.81 -7.69 10.81
C LEU A 101 -7.30 -7.84 12.26
N GLN A 102 -8.61 -7.75 12.48
CA GLN A 102 -9.22 -7.93 13.80
C GLN A 102 -9.28 -9.41 14.22
N SER A 103 -9.64 -10.31 13.29
CA SER A 103 -9.87 -11.74 13.61
C SER A 103 -8.58 -12.55 13.65
N ASP A 104 -7.72 -12.42 12.65
CA ASP A 104 -6.56 -13.29 12.46
C ASP A 104 -5.26 -12.62 12.92
N ALA A 105 -5.26 -11.31 13.08
CA ALA A 105 -4.15 -10.48 13.55
C ALA A 105 -2.77 -10.87 12.90
N PRO A 106 -2.68 -10.94 11.55
CA PRO A 106 -1.48 -11.39 10.88
C PRO A 106 -0.29 -10.47 11.18
N VAL A 107 0.94 -10.98 11.13
CA VAL A 107 2.14 -10.16 11.20
C VAL A 107 2.23 -9.26 9.98
N TRP A 108 1.97 -9.81 8.81
CA TRP A 108 1.86 -9.08 7.56
C TRP A 108 0.98 -9.83 6.55
N ALA A 109 0.45 -9.08 5.60
CA ALA A 109 -0.39 -9.59 4.53
C ALA A 109 -0.08 -8.88 3.22
N ARG A 110 -0.55 -9.47 2.11
CA ARG A 110 -0.50 -8.84 0.79
C ARG A 110 -1.69 -9.31 -0.04
N PHE A 111 -2.06 -8.55 -1.02
CA PHE A 111 -3.14 -8.88 -1.95
C PHE A 111 -2.62 -9.55 -3.22
N ASP A 112 -3.48 -10.27 -3.92
CA ASP A 112 -3.25 -10.55 -5.32
C ASP A 112 -3.44 -9.26 -6.13
N VAL A 113 -2.67 -9.12 -7.21
CA VAL A 113 -2.77 -7.98 -8.11
C VAL A 113 -3.56 -8.34 -9.36
N ARG A 114 -4.28 -7.35 -9.88
CA ARG A 114 -4.84 -7.33 -11.22
C ARG A 114 -4.33 -6.07 -11.93
N LEU A 115 -3.82 -6.24 -13.15
CA LEU A 115 -3.41 -5.12 -14.00
C LEU A 115 -4.64 -4.58 -14.75
N ASP A 116 -4.79 -3.26 -14.76
CA ASP A 116 -5.85 -2.60 -15.53
C ASP A 116 -5.60 -2.80 -17.03
N GLY A 117 -6.68 -3.03 -17.80
CA GLY A 117 -6.64 -3.31 -19.23
C GLY A 117 -7.05 -4.74 -19.57
N ASP A 118 -7.45 -4.93 -20.82
CA ASP A 118 -8.05 -6.19 -21.31
C ASP A 118 -7.06 -7.08 -22.08
N GLU A 119 -5.80 -6.68 -22.18
CA GLU A 119 -4.79 -7.45 -22.90
C GLU A 119 -4.52 -8.79 -22.21
N TRP A 120 -4.54 -9.87 -22.97
CA TRP A 120 -4.30 -11.23 -22.45
C TRP A 120 -2.92 -11.36 -21.76
N MET A 121 -1.94 -10.58 -22.22
CA MET A 121 -0.59 -10.58 -21.66
C MET A 121 -0.61 -10.12 -20.20
N PHE A 122 -1.44 -9.15 -19.83
CA PHE A 122 -1.61 -8.72 -18.44
C PHE A 122 -2.13 -9.87 -17.55
N ARG A 123 -3.01 -10.74 -18.07
CA ARG A 123 -3.49 -11.92 -17.33
C ARG A 123 -2.36 -12.90 -17.02
N VAL A 124 -1.40 -13.04 -17.95
CA VAL A 124 -0.21 -13.89 -17.74
C VAL A 124 0.70 -13.25 -16.69
N VAL A 125 1.03 -11.96 -16.84
CA VAL A 125 1.92 -11.24 -15.92
C VAL A 125 1.37 -11.26 -14.49
N GLU A 126 0.11 -10.88 -14.28
CA GLU A 126 -0.52 -10.88 -12.94
C GLU A 126 -0.54 -12.29 -12.31
N THR A 127 -0.78 -13.32 -13.14
CA THR A 127 -0.77 -14.70 -12.66
C THR A 127 0.62 -15.10 -12.18
N LEU A 128 1.66 -14.79 -12.97
CA LEU A 128 3.04 -15.07 -12.59
C LEU A 128 3.45 -14.28 -11.33
N MET A 129 3.08 -13.02 -11.21
CA MET A 129 3.33 -12.20 -10.02
C MET A 129 2.69 -12.82 -8.78
N ASN A 130 1.41 -13.18 -8.87
CA ASN A 130 0.67 -13.75 -7.75
C ASN A 130 1.20 -15.13 -7.34
N VAL A 131 1.51 -16.01 -8.30
CA VAL A 131 2.11 -17.34 -8.02
C VAL A 131 3.50 -17.19 -7.42
N ARG A 132 4.37 -16.37 -8.04
CA ARG A 132 5.71 -16.10 -7.50
C ARG A 132 5.65 -15.64 -6.04
N SER A 133 4.79 -14.65 -5.77
CA SER A 133 4.65 -14.09 -4.42
C SER A 133 4.20 -15.14 -3.40
N ARG A 134 3.27 -16.03 -3.76
CA ARG A 134 2.84 -17.12 -2.88
C ARG A 134 3.95 -18.13 -2.59
N LEU A 135 4.74 -18.48 -3.62
CA LEU A 135 5.81 -19.47 -3.47
C LEU A 135 7.02 -18.93 -2.72
N THR A 136 7.38 -17.67 -2.97
CA THR A 136 8.61 -17.07 -2.44
C THR A 136 8.40 -16.27 -1.16
N SER A 137 7.14 -15.89 -0.84
CA SER A 137 6.82 -14.90 0.18
C SER A 137 7.48 -13.54 -0.08
N ILE A 138 7.68 -13.19 -1.37
CA ILE A 138 8.16 -11.87 -1.81
C ILE A 138 7.00 -11.13 -2.47
N ALA A 139 6.63 -9.99 -1.89
CA ALA A 139 5.63 -9.08 -2.45
C ALA A 139 6.31 -7.91 -3.17
N THR A 140 5.62 -7.35 -4.15
CA THR A 140 5.95 -6.06 -4.78
C THR A 140 4.93 -5.02 -4.33
N GLY A 141 5.26 -3.74 -4.42
CA GLY A 141 4.40 -2.64 -3.99
C GLY A 141 3.00 -2.65 -4.62
N ASP A 142 2.89 -3.12 -5.86
CA ASP A 142 1.59 -3.30 -6.56
C ASP A 142 0.64 -4.29 -5.85
N GLN A 143 1.17 -5.12 -4.95
CA GLN A 143 0.39 -6.08 -4.17
C GLN A 143 -0.14 -5.52 -2.84
N ALA A 144 -0.03 -4.23 -2.60
CA ALA A 144 -0.53 -3.53 -1.42
C ALA A 144 -0.15 -4.26 -0.11
N VAL A 145 1.06 -3.99 0.36
CA VAL A 145 1.63 -4.67 1.54
C VAL A 145 1.01 -4.11 2.81
N VAL A 146 0.50 -5.00 3.65
CA VAL A 146 0.00 -4.70 4.99
C VAL A 146 0.95 -5.30 6.02
N VAL A 147 1.31 -4.55 7.04
CA VAL A 147 2.22 -5.02 8.09
C VAL A 147 1.82 -4.45 9.44
N ARG A 148 1.99 -5.23 10.51
CA ARG A 148 1.85 -4.73 11.87
C ARG A 148 2.90 -3.64 12.11
N ARG A 149 2.47 -2.44 12.58
CA ARG A 149 3.35 -1.27 12.74
C ARG A 149 4.57 -1.59 13.60
N GLN A 150 4.38 -2.24 14.75
CA GLN A 150 5.49 -2.65 15.61
C GLN A 150 6.53 -3.51 14.86
N THR A 151 6.10 -4.48 14.05
CA THR A 151 7.02 -5.32 13.27
C THR A 151 7.76 -4.52 12.20
N PHE A 152 7.09 -3.54 11.57
CA PHE A 152 7.72 -2.64 10.61
C PHE A 152 8.84 -1.82 11.26
N GLU A 153 8.58 -1.25 12.45
CA GLU A 153 9.53 -0.48 13.26
C GLU A 153 10.71 -1.34 13.71
N GLU A 154 10.45 -2.55 14.24
CA GLU A 154 11.48 -3.50 14.69
C GLU A 154 12.41 -3.93 13.56
N LEU A 155 11.90 -4.02 12.32
CA LEU A 155 12.69 -4.31 11.13
C LEU A 155 13.42 -3.07 10.57
N GLY A 156 13.20 -1.87 11.11
CA GLY A 156 13.84 -0.63 10.66
C GLY A 156 13.26 -0.08 9.36
N GLY A 157 12.00 -0.41 9.04
CA GLY A 157 11.30 0.12 7.87
C GLY A 157 11.85 -0.37 6.52
N TYR A 158 11.54 0.37 5.45
CA TYR A 158 12.10 0.15 4.12
C TYR A 158 13.53 0.67 4.03
N ALA A 159 14.41 -0.10 3.39
CA ALA A 159 15.77 0.36 3.09
C ALA A 159 15.72 1.52 2.08
N ASP A 160 16.50 2.58 2.33
CA ASP A 160 16.60 3.73 1.43
C ASP A 160 17.44 3.38 0.19
N ILE A 161 16.84 2.62 -0.71
CA ILE A 161 17.40 2.19 -1.98
C ILE A 161 16.56 2.73 -3.14
N PRO A 162 17.14 2.96 -4.32
CA PRO A 162 16.43 3.59 -5.44
C PRO A 162 15.24 2.81 -5.96
N ILE A 163 15.32 1.48 -5.95
CA ILE A 163 14.31 0.53 -6.45
C ILE A 163 14.34 -0.78 -5.67
N MET A 164 13.25 -1.55 -5.71
CA MET A 164 13.11 -2.88 -5.09
C MET A 164 13.14 -2.86 -3.55
N GLU A 165 12.80 -1.74 -2.93
CA GLU A 165 12.64 -1.60 -1.48
C GLU A 165 11.61 -2.56 -0.91
N ASP A 166 10.55 -2.85 -1.67
CA ASP A 166 9.48 -3.79 -1.36
C ASP A 166 9.97 -5.25 -1.36
N ILE A 167 10.80 -5.61 -2.33
CA ILE A 167 11.43 -6.94 -2.42
C ILE A 167 12.41 -7.14 -1.27
N GLU A 168 13.23 -6.13 -0.98
CA GLU A 168 14.19 -6.14 0.14
C GLU A 168 13.46 -6.31 1.47
N PHE A 169 12.43 -5.50 1.72
CA PHE A 169 11.61 -5.59 2.93
C PHE A 169 10.92 -6.94 3.05
N SER A 170 10.33 -7.45 1.96
CA SER A 170 9.72 -8.78 1.93
C SER A 170 10.72 -9.88 2.28
N ALA A 171 11.97 -9.76 1.83
CA ALA A 171 13.03 -10.74 2.14
C ALA A 171 13.42 -10.73 3.62
N ARG A 172 13.27 -9.59 4.32
CA ARG A 172 13.48 -9.51 5.78
C ARG A 172 12.27 -10.04 6.55
N ILE A 173 11.07 -9.53 6.26
CA ILE A 173 9.88 -9.85 7.05
C ILE A 173 9.45 -11.32 6.91
N ARG A 174 9.69 -11.98 5.78
CA ARG A 174 9.38 -13.41 5.62
C ARG A 174 10.18 -14.33 6.55
N ARG A 175 11.28 -13.83 7.14
CA ARG A 175 12.04 -14.57 8.17
C ARG A 175 11.36 -14.52 9.52
N VAL A 176 10.51 -13.51 9.77
CA VAL A 176 9.69 -13.37 10.97
C VAL A 176 8.41 -14.20 10.83
N ALA A 177 7.68 -14.01 9.73
CA ALA A 177 6.46 -14.74 9.44
C ALA A 177 6.22 -14.86 7.92
N ARG A 178 5.48 -15.88 7.50
CA ARG A 178 4.95 -15.95 6.13
C ARG A 178 3.79 -14.96 5.96
N PRO A 179 3.61 -14.37 4.76
CA PRO A 179 2.50 -13.46 4.53
C PRO A 179 1.17 -14.19 4.53
N MET A 180 0.15 -13.54 5.07
CA MET A 180 -1.21 -13.88 4.72
C MET A 180 -1.47 -13.43 3.28
N CYS A 181 -1.69 -14.38 2.39
CA CYS A 181 -1.93 -14.11 0.98
C CYS A 181 -3.43 -13.95 0.73
N MET A 182 -3.92 -12.71 0.73
CA MET A 182 -5.31 -12.42 0.39
C MET A 182 -5.55 -12.69 -1.09
N ARG A 183 -6.55 -13.51 -1.40
CA ARG A 183 -6.89 -13.88 -2.78
C ARG A 183 -7.73 -12.83 -3.51
N THR A 184 -8.26 -11.87 -2.77
CA THR A 184 -8.88 -10.67 -3.34
C THR A 184 -7.82 -9.87 -4.10
N ARG A 185 -8.23 -9.27 -5.22
CA ARG A 185 -7.30 -8.58 -6.13
C ARG A 185 -7.46 -7.08 -6.01
N VAL A 186 -6.35 -6.41 -5.72
CA VAL A 186 -6.24 -4.96 -5.93
C VAL A 186 -5.97 -4.67 -7.39
N SER A 187 -6.53 -3.59 -7.93
CA SER A 187 -6.28 -3.17 -9.31
C SER A 187 -5.19 -2.12 -9.34
N THR A 188 -4.18 -2.32 -10.17
CA THR A 188 -3.10 -1.36 -10.38
C THR A 188 -2.98 -0.98 -11.84
N SER A 189 -2.53 0.24 -12.10
CA SER A 189 -2.38 0.76 -13.45
C SER A 189 -1.33 -0.01 -14.25
N ALA A 190 -1.68 -0.38 -15.50
CA ALA A 190 -0.74 -1.00 -16.43
C ALA A 190 0.22 0.01 -17.11
N ARG A 191 0.18 1.31 -16.75
CA ARG A 191 1.00 2.36 -17.39
C ARG A 191 2.52 2.10 -17.38
N ARG A 192 3.00 1.20 -16.52
CA ARG A 192 4.42 0.87 -16.35
C ARG A 192 4.80 -0.50 -16.93
N TRP A 193 3.84 -1.20 -17.54
CA TRP A 193 3.98 -2.51 -18.16
C TRP A 193 3.77 -2.41 -19.68
#